data_374a7b30a81ada46902205e204bdba63
#
_entry.id   374a7b30a81ada46902205e204bdba63
#
_cell.length_a   1.000
_cell.length_b   1.000
_cell.length_c   1.000
_cell.angle_alpha   90.00
_cell.angle_beta   90.00
_cell.angle_gamma   90.00
#
_symmetry.space_group_name_H-M   'P 1'
#
loop_
_entity.id
_entity.type
_entity.pdbx_description
1 polymer ?
#
loop_
_entity_poly.entity_id
_entity_poly.type
_entity_poly.pdbx_seq_one_letter_code
_entity_poly.pdbx_strand_id
1 'polypeptide(L)'
;YLRYIKFHTRKMQNQHFSALFEPSKPAWGIIMKKLSIDNPFFGFMDRLGDIVILNILFLICSVPIITMGASVSAMYQALREMEEDTYISAFKSFKAAFMSSLKKSIPVWLLCFIPGTVLVFDIMFVTRAESSMFWHITGMVTGCLMFLWLMLVCWLFPAAVFKSFNIKEAVNRSMFLAVRNLPYTLLMILLNLLPVVFLFLGDYYTALMAPVYFVMGFSITALVNTKLMERCKCWQNN
;
A
#
# COMPACT_ATOMS: atom_id res chain seq x y z
N TYR A 1 -39.33 -46.13 17.69
CA TYR A 1 -39.97 -45.45 16.55
C TYR A 1 -40.64 -44.13 16.98
N LEU A 2 -41.41 -44.13 18.07
CA LEU A 2 -42.14 -42.93 18.58
C LEU A 2 -41.23 -41.76 19.05
N ARG A 3 -40.02 -42.06 19.53
CA ARG A 3 -39.05 -41.02 19.93
C ARG A 3 -38.40 -40.29 18.73
N TYR A 4 -38.20 -40.99 17.62
CA TYR A 4 -37.65 -40.45 16.40
C TYR A 4 -38.61 -39.49 15.69
N ILE A 5 -39.89 -39.85 15.64
CA ILE A 5 -40.95 -39.02 15.05
C ILE A 5 -41.14 -37.72 15.87
N LYS A 6 -41.11 -37.81 17.20
CA LYS A 6 -41.30 -36.66 18.10
C LYS A 6 -40.11 -35.65 18.01
N PHE A 7 -38.94 -36.14 17.70
CA PHE A 7 -37.77 -35.29 17.51
C PHE A 7 -37.80 -34.56 16.16
N HIS A 8 -38.25 -35.23 15.11
CA HIS A 8 -38.35 -34.65 13.76
C HIS A 8 -39.45 -33.60 13.65
N THR A 9 -40.62 -33.84 14.27
CA THR A 9 -41.73 -32.88 14.28
C THR A 9 -41.38 -31.62 15.09
N ARG A 10 -40.64 -31.75 16.20
CA ARG A 10 -40.20 -30.60 16.99
C ARG A 10 -39.16 -29.75 16.24
N LYS A 11 -38.31 -30.38 15.43
CA LYS A 11 -37.29 -29.67 14.61
C LYS A 11 -37.94 -28.91 13.45
N MET A 12 -38.94 -29.47 12.79
CA MET A 12 -39.72 -28.80 11.75
C MET A 12 -40.57 -27.65 12.30
N GLN A 13 -41.17 -27.82 13.46
CA GLN A 13 -41.96 -26.76 14.09
C GLN A 13 -41.11 -25.56 14.53
N ASN A 14 -39.88 -25.80 15.02
CA ASN A 14 -38.93 -24.72 15.35
C ASN A 14 -38.37 -24.00 14.12
N GLN A 15 -38.18 -24.72 13.01
CA GLN A 15 -37.73 -24.06 11.75
C GLN A 15 -38.86 -23.20 11.14
N HIS A 16 -40.12 -23.63 11.23
CA HIS A 16 -41.26 -22.83 10.77
C HIS A 16 -41.51 -21.60 11.65
N PHE A 17 -41.29 -21.74 12.97
CA PHE A 17 -41.47 -20.65 13.92
C PHE A 17 -40.35 -19.60 13.81
N SER A 18 -39.11 -20.02 13.57
CA SER A 18 -37.99 -19.06 13.33
C SER A 18 -38.13 -18.30 12.01
N ALA A 19 -38.74 -18.95 10.99
CA ALA A 19 -38.99 -18.27 9.70
C ALA A 19 -40.12 -17.21 9.79
N LEU A 20 -41.04 -17.36 10.74
CA LEU A 20 -42.14 -16.39 10.98
C LEU A 20 -41.70 -15.19 11.83
N PHE A 21 -40.61 -15.34 12.59
CA PHE A 21 -40.04 -14.28 13.45
C PHE A 21 -38.67 -13.75 12.95
N GLU A 22 -38.24 -14.07 11.73
CA GLU A 22 -37.16 -13.33 11.13
C GLU A 22 -37.65 -11.88 10.91
N PRO A 23 -37.07 -10.87 11.62
CA PRO A 23 -37.47 -9.50 11.38
C PRO A 23 -37.12 -9.24 9.92
N SER A 24 -38.11 -9.07 9.07
CA SER A 24 -37.96 -8.69 7.68
C SER A 24 -36.98 -7.50 7.68
N LYS A 25 -35.78 -7.69 7.11
CA LYS A 25 -34.80 -6.60 7.01
C LYS A 25 -35.55 -5.38 6.49
N PRO A 26 -35.53 -4.27 7.21
CA PRO A 26 -36.36 -3.13 6.87
C PRO A 26 -36.14 -2.80 5.40
N ALA A 27 -37.22 -2.66 4.65
CA ALA A 27 -37.22 -2.40 3.20
C ALA A 27 -36.24 -1.25 2.84
N TRP A 28 -36.02 -0.33 3.76
CA TRP A 28 -35.04 0.75 3.69
C TRP A 28 -33.59 0.27 3.48
N GLY A 29 -33.16 -0.82 4.10
CA GLY A 29 -31.82 -1.38 3.92
C GLY A 29 -31.62 -1.98 2.52
N ILE A 30 -32.68 -2.55 1.95
CA ILE A 30 -32.66 -3.10 0.60
C ILE A 30 -32.71 -1.97 -0.44
N ILE A 31 -33.53 -0.94 -0.18
CA ILE A 31 -33.65 0.24 -1.03
C ILE A 31 -32.35 1.05 -1.02
N MET A 32 -31.74 1.29 0.15
CA MET A 32 -30.45 1.97 0.23
C MET A 32 -29.33 1.18 -0.45
N LYS A 33 -29.29 -0.14 -0.32
CA LYS A 33 -28.33 -0.99 -1.00
C LYS A 33 -28.52 -0.98 -2.52
N LYS A 34 -29.76 -0.91 -3.00
CA LYS A 34 -30.10 -0.86 -4.42
C LYS A 34 -29.82 0.51 -5.05
N LEU A 35 -30.05 1.61 -4.30
CA LEU A 35 -29.73 2.98 -4.74
C LEU A 35 -28.21 3.24 -4.76
N SER A 36 -27.43 2.60 -3.88
CA SER A 36 -25.98 2.75 -3.82
C SER A 36 -25.23 1.90 -4.88
N ILE A 37 -25.83 0.77 -5.30
CA ILE A 37 -25.17 -0.17 -6.23
C ILE A 37 -25.32 0.22 -7.70
N ASP A 38 -26.39 0.93 -8.06
CA ASP A 38 -26.73 1.17 -9.47
C ASP A 38 -26.15 2.50 -10.05
N ASN A 39 -25.48 3.31 -9.26
CA ASN A 39 -24.90 4.56 -9.74
C ASN A 39 -23.36 4.49 -9.72
N PRO A 40 -22.68 4.45 -10.88
CA PRO A 40 -21.21 4.41 -10.95
C PRO A 40 -20.55 5.60 -10.23
N PHE A 41 -21.27 6.70 -10.07
CA PHE A 41 -20.82 7.88 -9.36
C PHE A 41 -20.65 7.64 -7.84
N PHE A 42 -21.59 6.96 -7.18
CA PHE A 42 -21.49 6.65 -5.75
C PHE A 42 -20.35 5.64 -5.50
N GLY A 43 -20.18 4.62 -6.35
CA GLY A 43 -19.06 3.69 -6.25
C GLY A 43 -17.70 4.35 -6.43
N PHE A 44 -17.63 5.38 -7.28
CA PHE A 44 -16.41 6.19 -7.44
C PHE A 44 -16.13 7.06 -6.19
N MET A 45 -17.17 7.68 -5.62
CA MET A 45 -17.05 8.50 -4.41
C MET A 45 -16.64 7.66 -3.19
N ASP A 46 -17.18 6.45 -3.04
CA ASP A 46 -16.79 5.51 -1.98
C ASP A 46 -15.30 5.14 -2.09
N ARG A 47 -14.84 4.82 -3.30
CA ARG A 47 -13.41 4.53 -3.54
C ARG A 47 -12.51 5.74 -3.27
N LEU A 48 -12.94 6.93 -3.62
CA LEU A 48 -12.20 8.15 -3.29
C LEU A 48 -12.13 8.36 -1.77
N GLY A 49 -13.25 8.15 -1.06
CA GLY A 49 -13.27 8.21 0.40
C GLY A 49 -12.29 7.22 1.05
N ASP A 50 -12.26 5.99 0.57
CA ASP A 50 -11.34 4.98 1.04
C ASP A 50 -9.86 5.34 0.78
N ILE A 51 -9.54 5.91 -0.38
CA ILE A 51 -8.19 6.39 -0.71
C ILE A 51 -7.75 7.50 0.26
N VAL A 52 -8.64 8.45 0.57
CA VAL A 52 -8.36 9.52 1.54
C VAL A 52 -8.14 8.94 2.94
N ILE A 53 -9.00 8.02 3.37
CA ILE A 53 -8.86 7.35 4.68
C ILE A 53 -7.52 6.60 4.76
N LEU A 54 -7.15 5.85 3.73
CA LEU A 54 -5.86 5.15 3.67
C LEU A 54 -4.68 6.11 3.75
N ASN A 55 -4.76 7.27 3.08
CA ASN A 55 -3.71 8.28 3.14
C ASN A 55 -3.54 8.87 4.55
N ILE A 56 -4.65 9.20 5.20
CA ILE A 56 -4.64 9.73 6.57
C ILE A 56 -4.09 8.70 7.55
N LEU A 57 -4.53 7.44 7.46
CA LEU A 57 -4.01 6.35 8.29
C LEU A 57 -2.52 6.12 8.06
N PHE A 58 -2.08 6.14 6.81
CA PHE A 58 -0.67 6.06 6.45
C PHE A 58 0.14 7.18 7.11
N LEU A 59 -0.30 8.44 7.00
CA LEU A 59 0.39 9.59 7.59
C LEU A 59 0.48 9.48 9.11
N ILE A 60 -0.63 9.18 9.79
CA ILE A 60 -0.67 9.04 11.26
C ILE A 60 0.28 7.92 11.72
N CYS A 61 0.23 6.76 11.07
CA CYS A 61 1.08 5.61 11.43
C CYS A 61 2.54 5.77 10.99
N SER A 62 2.85 6.73 10.11
CA SER A 62 4.21 7.06 9.67
C SER A 62 4.90 8.10 10.54
N VAL A 63 4.19 8.77 11.47
CA VAL A 63 4.79 9.75 12.42
C VAL A 63 5.98 9.15 13.17
N PRO A 64 5.92 7.94 13.73
CA PRO A 64 7.13 7.29 14.20
C PRO A 64 7.90 6.73 12.99
N ILE A 65 9.11 7.23 12.75
CA ILE A 65 9.99 6.82 11.63
C ILE A 65 10.17 5.29 11.57
N ILE A 66 10.22 4.62 12.73
CA ILE A 66 10.40 3.17 12.83
C ILE A 66 9.21 2.39 12.23
N THR A 67 7.99 2.91 12.33
CA THR A 67 6.77 2.25 11.83
C THR A 67 6.45 2.60 10.39
N MET A 68 7.20 3.51 9.76
CA MET A 68 6.97 3.96 8.40
C MET A 68 6.96 2.80 7.38
N GLY A 69 7.89 1.84 7.52
CA GLY A 69 7.92 0.64 6.68
C GLY A 69 6.68 -0.24 6.81
N ALA A 70 6.15 -0.37 8.04
CA ALA A 70 4.91 -1.11 8.27
C ALA A 70 3.69 -0.38 7.70
N SER A 71 3.67 0.97 7.79
CA SER A 71 2.61 1.80 7.22
C SER A 71 2.56 1.70 5.69
N VAL A 72 3.73 1.75 5.03
CA VAL A 72 3.83 1.55 3.58
C VAL A 72 3.32 0.17 3.18
N SER A 73 3.80 -0.89 3.85
CA SER A 73 3.35 -2.26 3.57
C SER A 73 1.86 -2.44 3.78
N ALA A 74 1.29 -1.86 4.85
CA ALA A 74 -0.13 -1.91 5.15
C ALA A 74 -0.97 -1.19 4.10
N MET A 75 -0.50 -0.04 3.61
CA MET A 75 -1.16 0.71 2.53
C MET A 75 -1.21 -0.10 1.23
N TYR A 76 -0.10 -0.72 0.81
CA TYR A 76 -0.07 -1.58 -0.37
C TYR A 76 -0.98 -2.80 -0.22
N GLN A 77 -1.03 -3.41 0.96
CA GLN A 77 -1.91 -4.55 1.22
C GLN A 77 -3.38 -4.13 1.18
N ALA A 78 -3.76 -3.03 1.82
CA ALA A 78 -5.13 -2.54 1.82
C ALA A 78 -5.60 -2.14 0.41
N LEU A 79 -4.74 -1.48 -0.39
CA LEU A 79 -5.03 -1.14 -1.78
C LEU A 79 -5.22 -2.38 -2.66
N ARG A 80 -4.46 -3.44 -2.41
CA ARG A 80 -4.63 -4.71 -3.10
C ARG A 80 -5.95 -5.38 -2.74
N GLU A 81 -6.30 -5.44 -1.44
CA GLU A 81 -7.57 -5.99 -0.98
C GLU A 81 -8.77 -5.23 -1.59
N MET A 82 -8.61 -3.92 -1.89
CA MET A 82 -9.63 -3.13 -2.61
C MET A 82 -9.88 -3.59 -4.06
N GLU A 83 -8.90 -4.19 -4.70
CA GLU A 83 -9.06 -4.76 -6.06
C GLU A 83 -9.60 -6.20 -6.02
N GLU A 84 -9.48 -6.88 -4.87
CA GLU A 84 -10.02 -8.22 -4.64
C GLU A 84 -11.39 -8.11 -3.95
N ASP A 85 -12.31 -9.07 -4.18
CA ASP A 85 -13.66 -9.11 -3.58
C ASP A 85 -13.67 -9.31 -2.04
N THR A 86 -12.51 -9.41 -1.42
CA THR A 86 -12.31 -9.58 0.02
C THR A 86 -12.33 -8.29 0.83
N TYR A 87 -12.42 -7.14 0.16
CA TYR A 87 -12.39 -5.84 0.80
C TYR A 87 -13.60 -5.58 1.70
N ILE A 88 -13.33 -5.17 2.95
CA ILE A 88 -14.37 -4.87 3.94
C ILE A 88 -14.50 -3.34 4.14
N SER A 89 -13.40 -2.67 4.42
CA SER A 89 -13.28 -1.21 4.57
C SER A 89 -11.82 -0.80 4.70
N ALA A 90 -11.46 0.40 4.22
CA ALA A 90 -10.09 0.94 4.28
C ALA A 90 -9.47 0.86 5.67
N PHE A 91 -10.22 1.26 6.69
CA PHE A 91 -9.73 1.27 8.08
C PHE A 91 -9.44 -0.14 8.60
N LYS A 92 -10.34 -1.11 8.37
CA LYS A 92 -10.17 -2.49 8.89
C LYS A 92 -9.03 -3.20 8.17
N SER A 93 -9.00 -3.10 6.84
CA SER A 93 -7.94 -3.68 6.01
C SER A 93 -6.56 -3.11 6.38
N PHE A 94 -6.44 -1.78 6.46
CA PHE A 94 -5.19 -1.14 6.87
C PHE A 94 -4.76 -1.55 8.28
N LYS A 95 -5.66 -1.50 9.27
CA LYS A 95 -5.35 -1.88 10.66
C LYS A 95 -4.88 -3.32 10.78
N ALA A 96 -5.56 -4.25 10.13
CA ALA A 96 -5.18 -5.66 10.13
C ALA A 96 -3.81 -5.88 9.47
N ALA A 97 -3.59 -5.27 8.31
CA ALA A 97 -2.33 -5.30 7.58
C ALA A 97 -1.19 -4.67 8.39
N PHE A 98 -1.41 -3.51 9.01
CA PHE A 98 -0.43 -2.82 9.83
C PHE A 98 0.02 -3.66 11.02
N MET A 99 -0.92 -4.20 11.79
CA MET A 99 -0.62 -5.03 12.96
C MET A 99 0.15 -6.31 12.59
N SER A 100 -0.21 -6.94 11.47
CA SER A 100 0.47 -8.15 10.99
C SER A 100 1.86 -7.87 10.45
N SER A 101 2.08 -6.68 9.87
CA SER A 101 3.33 -6.28 9.24
C SER A 101 4.35 -5.66 10.20
N LEU A 102 3.92 -5.10 11.35
CA LEU A 102 4.79 -4.36 12.28
C LEU A 102 6.10 -5.07 12.57
N LYS A 103 6.03 -6.30 13.10
CA LYS A 103 7.22 -7.06 13.50
C LYS A 103 8.13 -7.43 12.33
N LYS A 104 7.55 -7.61 11.15
CA LYS A 104 8.26 -8.07 9.95
C LYS A 104 8.86 -6.92 9.15
N SER A 105 8.17 -5.78 9.09
CA SER A 105 8.58 -4.62 8.29
C SER A 105 9.64 -3.76 8.96
N ILE A 106 9.73 -3.74 10.30
CA ILE A 106 10.72 -2.95 11.02
C ILE A 106 12.16 -3.30 10.60
N PRO A 107 12.62 -4.57 10.62
CA PRO A 107 13.99 -4.87 10.23
C PRO A 107 14.26 -4.58 8.75
N VAL A 108 13.27 -4.75 7.88
CA VAL A 108 13.38 -4.41 6.44
C VAL A 108 13.48 -2.91 6.25
N TRP A 109 12.68 -2.15 6.99
CA TRP A 109 12.74 -0.70 6.97
C TRP A 109 14.10 -0.19 7.42
N LEU A 110 14.64 -0.68 8.52
CA LEU A 110 15.97 -0.31 9.00
C LEU A 110 17.06 -0.66 8.00
N LEU A 111 16.97 -1.83 7.36
CA LEU A 111 17.89 -2.26 6.30
C LEU A 111 17.87 -1.32 5.09
N CYS A 112 16.74 -0.69 4.79
CA CYS A 112 16.63 0.31 3.72
C CYS A 112 16.98 1.71 4.20
N PHE A 113 16.55 2.10 5.40
CA PHE A 113 16.69 3.45 5.92
C PHE A 113 18.15 3.83 6.18
N ILE A 114 18.94 2.93 6.79
CA ILE A 114 20.34 3.20 7.11
C ILE A 114 21.18 3.46 5.84
N PRO A 115 21.22 2.55 4.83
CA PRO A 115 21.98 2.84 3.61
C PRO A 115 21.45 4.06 2.85
N GLY A 116 20.12 4.24 2.80
CA GLY A 116 19.52 5.41 2.15
C GLY A 116 19.97 6.72 2.78
N THR A 117 19.98 6.79 4.11
CA THR A 117 20.46 7.96 4.83
C THR A 117 21.93 8.23 4.55
N VAL A 118 22.79 7.21 4.57
CA VAL A 118 24.22 7.33 4.25
C VAL A 118 24.41 7.87 2.84
N LEU A 119 23.69 7.32 1.84
CA LEU A 119 23.78 7.79 0.45
C LEU A 119 23.35 9.26 0.28
N VAL A 120 22.29 9.68 0.99
CA VAL A 120 21.84 11.07 0.96
C VAL A 120 22.91 12.01 1.56
N PHE A 121 23.50 11.64 2.69
CA PHE A 121 24.59 12.42 3.29
C PHE A 121 25.81 12.48 2.37
N ASP A 122 26.17 11.38 1.73
CA ASP A 122 27.31 11.32 0.81
C ASP A 122 27.08 12.25 -0.40
N ILE A 123 25.89 12.23 -1.01
CA ILE A 123 25.54 13.18 -2.10
C ILE A 123 25.62 14.62 -1.59
N MET A 124 25.08 14.93 -0.42
CA MET A 124 25.14 16.29 0.14
C MET A 124 26.58 16.74 0.40
N PHE A 125 27.46 15.83 0.80
CA PHE A 125 28.86 16.13 1.02
C PHE A 125 29.60 16.36 -0.30
N VAL A 126 29.42 15.46 -1.27
CA VAL A 126 30.04 15.55 -2.60
C VAL A 126 29.62 16.82 -3.33
N THR A 127 28.38 17.26 -3.24
CA THR A 127 27.91 18.50 -3.90
C THR A 127 28.44 19.77 -3.28
N ARG A 128 28.98 19.72 -2.06
CA ARG A 128 29.62 20.86 -1.37
C ARG A 128 31.13 20.84 -1.45
N ALA A 129 31.75 19.75 -1.91
CA ALA A 129 33.18 19.62 -2.03
C ALA A 129 33.72 20.42 -3.20
N GLU A 130 35.02 20.84 -3.12
CA GLU A 130 35.69 21.53 -4.22
C GLU A 130 35.76 20.67 -5.47
N SER A 131 35.67 21.32 -6.65
CA SER A 131 35.65 20.63 -7.94
C SER A 131 37.00 19.97 -8.21
N SER A 132 37.15 18.71 -7.82
CA SER A 132 38.29 17.87 -8.22
C SER A 132 37.76 16.61 -8.91
N MET A 133 38.62 16.02 -9.75
CA MET A 133 38.31 14.80 -10.49
C MET A 133 37.87 13.66 -9.53
N PHE A 134 38.45 13.59 -8.34
CA PHE A 134 38.10 12.63 -7.31
C PHE A 134 36.63 12.77 -6.88
N TRP A 135 36.16 13.99 -6.61
CA TRP A 135 34.78 14.23 -6.19
C TRP A 135 33.75 13.95 -7.30
N HIS A 136 34.11 14.20 -8.56
CA HIS A 136 33.25 13.85 -9.69
C HIS A 136 33.07 12.33 -9.82
N ILE A 137 34.14 11.55 -9.67
CA ILE A 137 34.08 10.09 -9.70
C ILE A 137 33.24 9.55 -8.52
N THR A 138 33.49 10.08 -7.30
CA THR A 138 32.72 9.69 -6.11
C THR A 138 31.25 9.98 -6.31
N GLY A 139 30.88 11.18 -6.78
CA GLY A 139 29.49 11.53 -7.04
C GLY A 139 28.80 10.63 -8.07
N MET A 140 29.54 10.23 -9.12
CA MET A 140 29.01 9.29 -10.12
C MET A 140 28.73 7.90 -9.53
N VAL A 141 29.65 7.40 -8.72
CA VAL A 141 29.49 6.10 -8.02
C VAL A 141 28.31 6.15 -7.04
N THR A 142 28.24 7.19 -6.21
CA THR A 142 27.14 7.39 -5.25
C THR A 142 25.80 7.53 -5.96
N GLY A 143 25.74 8.25 -7.08
CA GLY A 143 24.55 8.38 -7.91
C GLY A 143 24.08 7.02 -8.46
N CYS A 144 24.98 6.18 -8.94
CA CYS A 144 24.66 4.81 -9.36
C CYS A 144 24.13 3.95 -8.21
N LEU A 145 24.76 4.02 -7.04
CA LEU A 145 24.32 3.30 -5.84
C LEU A 145 22.95 3.79 -5.37
N MET A 146 22.68 5.08 -5.39
CA MET A 146 21.40 5.67 -5.06
C MET A 146 20.29 5.18 -6.01
N PHE A 147 20.58 5.11 -7.30
CA PHE A 147 19.65 4.59 -8.29
C PHE A 147 19.30 3.11 -8.03
N LEU A 148 20.30 2.26 -7.78
CA LEU A 148 20.09 0.86 -7.43
C LEU A 148 19.29 0.70 -6.13
N TRP A 149 19.58 1.53 -5.14
CA TRP A 149 18.83 1.55 -3.87
C TRP A 149 17.38 1.95 -4.08
N LEU A 150 17.08 2.98 -4.88
CA LEU A 150 15.71 3.36 -5.23
C LEU A 150 14.96 2.24 -5.94
N MET A 151 15.61 1.55 -6.88
CA MET A 151 15.04 0.39 -7.56
C MET A 151 14.63 -0.69 -6.55
N LEU A 152 15.53 -0.99 -5.60
CA LEU A 152 15.25 -1.98 -4.55
C LEU A 152 14.06 -1.57 -3.68
N VAL A 153 14.04 -0.34 -3.17
CA VAL A 153 13.01 0.16 -2.25
C VAL A 153 11.63 0.16 -2.92
N CYS A 154 11.53 0.56 -4.19
CA CYS A 154 10.26 0.59 -4.92
C CYS A 154 9.57 -0.78 -5.00
N TRP A 155 10.34 -1.87 -5.07
CA TRP A 155 9.80 -3.23 -5.16
C TRP A 155 9.73 -3.95 -3.81
N LEU A 156 10.56 -3.58 -2.85
CA LEU A 156 10.72 -4.33 -1.59
C LEU A 156 9.46 -4.29 -0.72
N PHE A 157 8.87 -3.11 -0.55
CA PHE A 157 7.67 -2.97 0.29
C PHE A 157 6.44 -3.64 -0.29
N PRO A 158 6.10 -3.47 -1.56
CA PRO A 158 5.03 -4.24 -2.16
C PRO A 158 5.32 -5.74 -2.19
N ALA A 159 6.56 -6.17 -2.46
CA ALA A 159 6.93 -7.58 -2.48
C ALA A 159 6.89 -8.23 -1.09
N ALA A 160 7.17 -7.47 -0.03
CA ALA A 160 7.11 -7.96 1.36
C ALA A 160 5.69 -8.36 1.81
N VAL A 161 4.65 -7.88 1.14
CA VAL A 161 3.25 -8.23 1.40
C VAL A 161 2.93 -9.68 1.02
N PHE A 162 3.74 -10.35 0.16
CA PHE A 162 3.31 -11.54 -0.56
C PHE A 162 3.59 -12.90 0.07
N LYS A 163 4.58 -13.09 0.95
CA LYS A 163 4.84 -14.44 1.52
C LYS A 163 5.73 -14.46 2.76
N SER A 164 5.83 -15.66 3.36
CA SER A 164 6.66 -16.01 4.51
C SER A 164 8.05 -15.37 4.45
N PHE A 165 8.30 -14.51 5.43
CA PHE A 165 9.29 -13.47 5.41
C PHE A 165 10.70 -13.98 5.66
N ASN A 166 11.42 -14.32 4.59
CA ASN A 166 12.87 -14.37 4.61
C ASN A 166 13.41 -13.10 3.94
N ILE A 167 14.08 -12.22 4.70
CA ILE A 167 14.58 -10.91 4.24
C ILE A 167 15.46 -11.07 3.00
N LYS A 168 16.34 -12.08 2.98
CA LYS A 168 17.21 -12.34 1.82
C LYS A 168 16.42 -12.67 0.56
N GLU A 169 15.37 -13.46 0.71
CA GLU A 169 14.50 -13.84 -0.40
C GLU A 169 13.69 -12.64 -0.93
N ALA A 170 13.18 -11.79 -0.03
CA ALA A 170 12.49 -10.57 -0.40
C ALA A 170 13.40 -9.58 -1.15
N VAL A 171 14.63 -9.39 -0.70
CA VAL A 171 15.62 -8.52 -1.36
C VAL A 171 15.99 -9.07 -2.74
N ASN A 172 16.33 -10.36 -2.85
CA ASN A 172 16.69 -10.98 -4.12
C ASN A 172 15.55 -10.93 -5.14
N ARG A 173 14.34 -11.20 -4.69
CA ARG A 173 13.13 -11.13 -5.52
C ARG A 173 12.85 -9.71 -5.99
N SER A 174 12.95 -8.72 -5.09
CA SER A 174 12.74 -7.31 -5.43
C SER A 174 13.74 -6.83 -6.47
N MET A 175 15.01 -7.19 -6.30
CA MET A 175 16.06 -6.84 -7.25
C MET A 175 15.84 -7.50 -8.62
N PHE A 176 15.48 -8.78 -8.64
CA PHE A 176 15.16 -9.50 -9.88
C PHE A 176 13.97 -8.86 -10.61
N LEU A 177 12.89 -8.53 -9.89
CA LEU A 177 11.70 -7.88 -10.46
C LEU A 177 12.01 -6.48 -10.97
N ALA A 178 12.82 -5.70 -10.23
CA ALA A 178 13.21 -4.37 -10.61
C ALA A 178 13.99 -4.34 -11.94
N VAL A 179 14.93 -5.27 -12.10
CA VAL A 179 15.74 -5.38 -13.33
C VAL A 179 14.93 -5.95 -14.49
N ARG A 180 14.12 -6.96 -14.23
CA ARG A 180 13.27 -7.58 -15.29
C ARG A 180 12.25 -6.59 -15.86
N ASN A 181 11.74 -5.68 -15.06
CA ASN A 181 10.69 -4.75 -15.44
C ASN A 181 11.17 -3.29 -15.39
N LEU A 182 12.35 -3.01 -15.95
CA LEU A 182 12.98 -1.68 -15.95
C LEU A 182 12.05 -0.52 -16.30
N PRO A 183 11.23 -0.54 -17.40
CA PRO A 183 10.39 0.59 -17.76
C PRO A 183 9.34 0.90 -16.68
N TYR A 184 8.76 -0.12 -16.07
CA TYR A 184 7.81 0.07 -14.95
C TYR A 184 8.51 0.57 -13.69
N THR A 185 9.72 0.06 -13.40
CA THR A 185 10.54 0.49 -12.27
C THR A 185 10.90 1.97 -12.38
N LEU A 186 11.31 2.43 -13.56
CA LEU A 186 11.61 3.84 -13.82
C LEU A 186 10.37 4.73 -13.59
N LEU A 187 9.20 4.28 -14.07
CA LEU A 187 7.96 5.01 -13.87
C LEU A 187 7.57 5.07 -12.39
N MET A 188 7.73 3.96 -11.64
CA MET A 188 7.50 3.93 -10.19
C MET A 188 8.45 4.86 -9.44
N ILE A 189 9.74 4.88 -9.78
CA ILE A 189 10.72 5.79 -9.20
C ILE A 189 10.31 7.24 -9.47
N LEU A 190 9.95 7.58 -10.71
CA LEU A 190 9.51 8.92 -11.08
C LEU A 190 8.30 9.36 -10.26
N LEU A 191 7.28 8.48 -10.13
CA LEU A 191 6.08 8.77 -9.35
C LEU A 191 6.38 8.96 -7.86
N ASN A 192 7.26 8.13 -7.29
CA ASN A 192 7.63 8.24 -5.88
C ASN A 192 8.53 9.46 -5.59
N LEU A 193 9.27 9.96 -6.58
CA LEU A 193 10.09 11.17 -6.46
C LEU A 193 9.29 12.47 -6.66
N LEU A 194 8.07 12.41 -7.20
CA LEU A 194 7.24 13.60 -7.43
C LEU A 194 7.16 14.56 -6.24
N PRO A 195 6.86 14.12 -4.99
CA PRO A 195 6.82 15.03 -3.85
C PRO A 195 8.16 15.71 -3.58
N VAL A 196 9.27 15.01 -3.81
CA VAL A 196 10.63 15.56 -3.65
C VAL A 196 10.91 16.60 -4.74
N VAL A 197 10.53 16.33 -5.98
CA VAL A 197 10.68 17.28 -7.10
C VAL A 197 9.95 18.58 -6.82
N PHE A 198 8.73 18.53 -6.27
CA PHE A 198 7.98 19.74 -5.92
C PHE A 198 8.67 20.59 -4.86
N LEU A 199 9.38 19.99 -3.90
CA LEU A 199 10.19 20.74 -2.93
C LEU A 199 11.31 21.55 -3.59
N PHE A 200 11.87 21.08 -4.72
CA PHE A 200 12.94 21.79 -5.45
C PHE A 200 12.42 22.80 -6.48
N LEU A 201 11.15 22.72 -6.89
CA LEU A 201 10.56 23.67 -7.85
C LEU A 201 10.23 25.05 -7.25
N GLY A 202 10.31 25.16 -5.92
CA GLY A 202 10.12 26.41 -5.19
C GLY A 202 8.85 26.45 -4.34
N ASP A 203 8.79 27.46 -3.46
CA ASP A 203 7.78 27.55 -2.40
C ASP A 203 6.32 27.59 -2.93
N TYR A 204 6.11 28.24 -4.08
CA TYR A 204 4.77 28.32 -4.68
C TYR A 204 4.22 26.94 -5.07
N TYR A 205 5.02 26.13 -5.78
CA TYR A 205 4.59 24.78 -6.20
C TYR A 205 4.45 23.85 -5.00
N THR A 206 5.35 23.98 -4.03
CA THR A 206 5.29 23.23 -2.77
C THR A 206 4.01 23.55 -2.01
N ALA A 207 3.67 24.84 -1.85
CA ALA A 207 2.45 25.27 -1.16
C ALA A 207 1.16 24.77 -1.84
N LEU A 208 1.16 24.70 -3.18
CA LEU A 208 0.01 24.21 -3.95
C LEU A 208 -0.14 22.68 -3.87
N MET A 209 0.98 21.94 -3.94
CA MET A 209 0.95 20.48 -4.03
C MET A 209 0.96 19.77 -2.67
N ALA A 210 1.53 20.39 -1.62
CA ALA A 210 1.56 19.80 -0.28
C ALA A 210 0.18 19.40 0.25
N PRO A 211 -0.89 20.23 0.15
CA PRO A 211 -2.22 19.84 0.58
C PRO A 211 -2.77 18.62 -0.18
N VAL A 212 -2.52 18.54 -1.49
CA VAL A 212 -2.98 17.44 -2.33
C VAL A 212 -2.28 16.13 -1.90
N TYR A 213 -0.97 16.17 -1.69
CA TYR A 213 -0.23 15.00 -1.19
C TYR A 213 -0.63 14.62 0.23
N PHE A 214 -0.92 15.61 1.08
CA PHE A 214 -1.39 15.36 2.43
C PHE A 214 -2.75 14.65 2.48
N VAL A 215 -3.66 14.99 1.57
CA VAL A 215 -5.02 14.42 1.55
C VAL A 215 -5.07 13.07 0.85
N MET A 216 -4.44 12.90 -0.32
CA MET A 216 -4.59 11.69 -1.13
C MET A 216 -3.34 11.29 -1.96
N GLY A 217 -2.29 12.11 -1.98
CA GLY A 217 -1.17 11.93 -2.90
C GLY A 217 -0.41 10.62 -2.72
N PHE A 218 -0.08 10.24 -1.49
CA PHE A 218 0.65 9.00 -1.22
C PHE A 218 -0.16 7.75 -1.57
N SER A 219 -1.46 7.74 -1.24
CA SER A 219 -2.34 6.61 -1.57
C SER A 219 -2.57 6.48 -3.07
N ILE A 220 -2.71 7.60 -3.81
CA ILE A 220 -2.82 7.57 -5.27
C ILE A 220 -1.53 7.04 -5.89
N THR A 221 -0.37 7.52 -5.45
CA THR A 221 0.93 7.02 -5.93
C THR A 221 1.07 5.52 -5.68
N ALA A 222 0.70 5.05 -4.49
CA ALA A 222 0.72 3.63 -4.16
C ALA A 222 -0.29 2.82 -5.00
N LEU A 223 -1.49 3.35 -5.25
CA LEU A 223 -2.50 2.72 -6.11
C LEU A 223 -1.98 2.55 -7.54
N VAL A 224 -1.37 3.59 -8.12
CA VAL A 224 -0.79 3.53 -9.46
C VAL A 224 0.34 2.51 -9.49
N ASN A 225 1.22 2.49 -8.48
CA ASN A 225 2.28 1.51 -8.36
C ASN A 225 1.74 0.07 -8.29
N THR A 226 0.66 -0.17 -7.52
CA THR A 226 0.00 -1.49 -7.43
C THR A 226 -0.51 -1.92 -8.81
N LYS A 227 -1.19 -1.04 -9.54
CA LYS A 227 -1.68 -1.33 -10.90
C LYS A 227 -0.57 -1.59 -11.91
N LEU A 228 0.55 -0.87 -11.81
CA LEU A 228 1.73 -1.12 -12.64
C LEU A 228 2.31 -2.52 -12.38
N MET A 229 2.36 -2.92 -11.10
CA MET A 229 2.82 -4.25 -10.71
C MET A 229 1.91 -5.38 -11.20
N GLU A 230 0.61 -5.19 -11.16
CA GLU A 230 -0.37 -6.15 -11.71
C GLU A 230 -0.19 -6.34 -13.22
N ARG A 231 0.01 -5.26 -13.97
CA ARG A 231 0.28 -5.33 -15.41
C ARG A 231 1.55 -6.10 -15.75
N CYS A 232 2.56 -6.05 -14.90
CA CYS A 232 3.80 -6.82 -15.07
C CYS A 232 3.60 -8.33 -14.90
N LYS A 233 2.38 -8.83 -14.56
CA LYS A 233 2.11 -10.24 -14.20
C LYS A 233 3.07 -10.79 -13.14
N CYS A 234 3.67 -9.90 -12.35
CA CYS A 234 4.65 -10.27 -11.33
C CYS A 234 4.02 -11.03 -10.16
N TRP A 235 2.68 -10.98 -10.08
CA TRP A 235 1.86 -11.57 -9.03
C TRP A 235 1.38 -12.98 -9.34
N GLN A 236 1.29 -13.36 -10.62
CA GLN A 236 0.64 -14.61 -11.06
C GLN A 236 1.54 -15.85 -11.05
N ASN A 237 2.85 -15.69 -10.89
CA ASN A 237 3.80 -16.82 -11.00
C ASN A 237 4.32 -17.25 -9.63
N ASN A 238 3.37 -17.51 -8.67
CA ASN A 238 3.68 -18.38 -7.51
C ASN A 238 2.41 -18.94 -6.88
#